data_4c77cfc670c94fc1e10b05c0fc3a10b1
#
_entry.id   4c77cfc670c94fc1e10b05c0fc3a10b1
#
_cell.length_a   1.000
_cell.length_b   1.000
_cell.length_c   1.000
_cell.angle_alpha   90.00
_cell.angle_beta   90.00
_cell.angle_gamma   90.00
#
_symmetry.space_group_name_H-M   'P 1'
#
loop_
_entity.id
_entity.type
_entity.pdbx_description
1 polymer ?
#
loop_
_entity_poly.entity_id
_entity_poly.type
_entity_poly.pdbx_seq_one_letter_code
_entity_poly.pdbx_strand_id
1 'polypeptide(L)'
;MKQEGWSVTITCSNGKFVAGMREDGYHIKTISIARSMNPLLVLRSLIDLVRFFRSERFDIVHVHTPVAALIGRLAAKIVGVPFIIYTAHGFYFHDEMTPWKKWTYVLLERFGGLFSDLLFSQSHEDAREAISLRIMPSNKVVAIGNGVNQSQFGGQNIKLQIGARRALGIPESVPVIGIVARLVQEKGYKEFFEAALLISRSFPNVYFLAVGERLASDHSGSVELALAKARKVLGARLVEAGLRKDISTMLSAMTIFCLPSYREGMPRTIIEAMMMELPVVATNIRGIREEVVDGKTGILVPTRDSTALAKALSALLSDPVRTSQMGSEGRIRAQKLYDESMIVALQIREIRKRLPESLGA
;
A
#
# COMPACT_ATOMS: atom_id res chain seq x y z
N MET A 1 1.20 11.19 17.11
CA MET A 1 0.07 11.94 17.69
C MET A 1 -0.08 11.73 19.19
N LYS A 2 -0.24 10.48 19.73
CA LYS A 2 -0.23 10.26 21.20
C LYS A 2 1.02 10.83 21.89
N GLN A 3 2.20 10.66 21.31
CA GLN A 3 3.48 11.23 21.82
C GLN A 3 3.50 12.77 21.79
N GLU A 4 2.65 13.38 21.00
CA GLU A 4 2.47 14.83 20.91
C GLU A 4 1.37 15.37 21.85
N GLY A 5 0.86 14.52 22.76
CA GLY A 5 -0.16 14.88 23.73
C GLY A 5 -1.61 14.85 23.21
N TRP A 6 -1.84 14.37 21.97
CA TRP A 6 -3.20 14.31 21.42
C TRP A 6 -3.94 13.07 21.90
N SER A 7 -5.21 13.23 22.28
CA SER A 7 -6.12 12.11 22.50
C SER A 7 -6.57 11.53 21.17
N VAL A 8 -6.35 10.24 20.95
CA VAL A 8 -6.62 9.58 19.66
C VAL A 8 -7.59 8.44 19.85
N THR A 9 -8.74 8.52 19.17
CA THR A 9 -9.72 7.44 19.05
C THR A 9 -9.73 6.91 17.61
N ILE A 10 -9.55 5.60 17.45
CA ILE A 10 -9.62 4.94 16.14
C ILE A 10 -11.04 4.42 15.93
N THR A 11 -11.64 4.72 14.77
CA THR A 11 -12.96 4.20 14.38
C THR A 11 -12.84 3.33 13.15
N CYS A 12 -13.30 2.10 13.24
CA CYS A 12 -13.29 1.13 12.14
C CYS A 12 -14.44 0.11 12.27
N SER A 13 -14.70 -0.63 11.19
CA SER A 13 -15.56 -1.81 11.27
C SER A 13 -14.88 -2.92 12.07
N ASN A 14 -15.68 -3.78 12.71
CA ASN A 14 -15.13 -4.92 13.46
C ASN A 14 -14.34 -5.86 12.54
N GLY A 15 -13.24 -6.42 13.04
CA GLY A 15 -12.37 -7.32 12.30
C GLY A 15 -11.36 -8.03 13.19
N LYS A 16 -10.68 -9.04 12.63
CA LYS A 16 -9.76 -9.95 13.35
C LYS A 16 -8.61 -9.25 14.10
N PHE A 17 -8.25 -8.03 13.71
CA PHE A 17 -7.12 -7.30 14.30
C PHE A 17 -7.52 -6.35 15.43
N VAL A 18 -8.83 -6.08 15.60
CA VAL A 18 -9.32 -5.09 16.58
C VAL A 18 -8.98 -5.46 18.02
N ALA A 19 -9.08 -6.75 18.37
CA ALA A 19 -8.75 -7.22 19.71
C ALA A 19 -7.29 -6.95 20.06
N GLY A 20 -6.34 -7.39 19.21
CA GLY A 20 -4.91 -7.15 19.43
C GLY A 20 -4.54 -5.67 19.52
N MET A 21 -5.13 -4.82 18.66
CA MET A 21 -4.90 -3.39 18.75
C MET A 21 -5.38 -2.76 20.07
N ARG A 22 -6.46 -3.27 20.66
CA ARG A 22 -6.91 -2.82 22.00
C ARG A 22 -5.92 -3.26 23.08
N GLU A 23 -5.40 -4.47 22.98
CA GLU A 23 -4.33 -4.99 23.88
C GLU A 23 -3.07 -4.13 23.77
N ASP A 24 -2.73 -3.63 22.58
CA ASP A 24 -1.65 -2.67 22.33
C ASP A 24 -1.95 -1.24 22.87
N GLY A 25 -3.08 -1.05 23.57
CA GLY A 25 -3.44 0.22 24.22
C GLY A 25 -4.06 1.27 23.29
N TYR A 26 -4.59 0.87 22.12
CA TYR A 26 -5.34 1.80 21.28
C TYR A 26 -6.80 1.90 21.71
N HIS A 27 -7.31 3.15 21.81
CA HIS A 27 -8.74 3.39 22.03
C HIS A 27 -9.50 3.19 20.72
N ILE A 28 -10.27 2.09 20.60
CA ILE A 28 -10.95 1.72 19.38
C ILE A 28 -12.45 1.62 19.58
N LYS A 29 -13.20 2.43 18.82
CA LYS A 29 -14.65 2.36 18.69
C LYS A 29 -15.02 1.64 17.39
N THR A 30 -15.67 0.51 17.49
CA THR A 30 -16.15 -0.21 16.31
C THR A 30 -17.51 0.32 15.86
N ILE A 31 -17.57 0.76 14.60
CA ILE A 31 -18.81 1.22 13.93
C ILE A 31 -18.85 0.50 12.59
N SER A 32 -20.03 0.00 12.20
CA SER A 32 -20.21 -0.63 10.89
C SER A 32 -20.20 0.44 9.80
N ILE A 33 -19.07 0.57 9.11
CA ILE A 33 -18.90 1.54 8.04
C ILE A 33 -19.06 0.82 6.69
N ALA A 34 -19.94 1.36 5.82
CA ALA A 34 -20.20 0.82 4.50
C ALA A 34 -18.92 0.77 3.65
N ARG A 35 -18.69 -0.36 2.98
CA ARG A 35 -17.61 -0.54 2.00
C ARG A 35 -18.08 -0.41 0.55
N SER A 36 -19.38 -0.32 0.35
CA SER A 36 -20.04 -0.16 -0.95
C SER A 36 -20.92 1.09 -0.94
N MET A 37 -21.30 1.56 -2.13
CA MET A 37 -22.20 2.71 -2.32
C MET A 37 -23.68 2.33 -2.18
N ASN A 38 -24.03 1.25 -1.47
CA ASN A 38 -25.42 0.90 -1.18
C ASN A 38 -26.04 2.01 -0.30
N PRO A 39 -27.11 2.70 -0.77
CA PRO A 39 -27.65 3.89 -0.11
C PRO A 39 -28.09 3.66 1.32
N LEU A 40 -28.70 2.51 1.62
CA LEU A 40 -29.17 2.17 2.97
C LEU A 40 -28.02 1.97 3.95
N LEU A 41 -26.95 1.27 3.51
CA LEU A 41 -25.75 1.06 4.32
C LEU A 41 -24.97 2.37 4.51
N VAL A 42 -24.90 3.21 3.47
CA VAL A 42 -24.29 4.54 3.55
C VAL A 42 -25.04 5.42 4.55
N LEU A 43 -26.38 5.47 4.46
CA LEU A 43 -27.21 6.26 5.37
C LEU A 43 -27.07 5.80 6.82
N ARG A 44 -27.10 4.49 7.07
CA ARG A 44 -26.88 3.93 8.41
C ARG A 44 -25.51 4.31 8.95
N SER A 45 -24.46 4.14 8.16
CA SER A 45 -23.10 4.52 8.56
C SER A 45 -22.98 6.01 8.86
N LEU A 46 -23.64 6.86 8.06
CA LEU A 46 -23.68 8.30 8.28
C LEU A 46 -24.36 8.63 9.63
N ILE A 47 -25.51 8.05 9.91
CA ILE A 47 -26.24 8.29 11.17
C ILE A 47 -25.39 7.86 12.37
N ASP A 48 -24.77 6.66 12.29
CA ASP A 48 -23.97 6.12 13.40
C ASP A 48 -22.72 7.00 13.64
N LEU A 49 -22.06 7.48 12.58
CA LEU A 49 -20.91 8.39 12.69
C LEU A 49 -21.32 9.77 13.22
N VAL A 50 -22.46 10.33 12.77
CA VAL A 50 -22.96 11.63 13.27
C VAL A 50 -23.26 11.52 14.78
N ARG A 51 -23.92 10.45 15.22
CA ARG A 51 -24.19 10.22 16.67
C ARG A 51 -22.89 10.12 17.45
N PHE A 52 -21.94 9.35 16.94
CA PHE A 52 -20.64 9.16 17.58
C PHE A 52 -19.84 10.47 17.65
N PHE A 53 -19.70 11.19 16.55
CA PHE A 53 -18.94 12.45 16.56
C PHE A 53 -19.59 13.52 17.45
N ARG A 54 -20.93 13.54 17.53
CA ARG A 54 -21.66 14.45 18.42
C ARG A 54 -21.45 14.12 19.91
N SER A 55 -21.35 12.83 20.28
CA SER A 55 -21.12 12.40 21.65
C SER A 55 -19.71 12.68 22.14
N GLU A 56 -18.70 12.49 21.26
CA GLU A 56 -17.29 12.60 21.63
C GLU A 56 -16.72 14.02 21.45
N ARG A 57 -17.35 14.86 20.63
CA ARG A 57 -16.95 16.27 20.36
C ARG A 57 -15.49 16.38 19.91
N PHE A 58 -15.14 15.67 18.85
CA PHE A 58 -13.78 15.72 18.31
C PHE A 58 -13.40 17.08 17.74
N ASP A 59 -12.18 17.55 18.02
CA ASP A 59 -11.57 18.73 17.43
C ASP A 59 -11.11 18.46 15.99
N ILE A 60 -10.63 17.25 15.75
CA ILE A 60 -10.10 16.80 14.45
C ILE A 60 -10.74 15.46 14.07
N VAL A 61 -11.22 15.36 12.85
CA VAL A 61 -11.59 14.08 12.24
C VAL A 61 -10.67 13.81 11.05
N HIS A 62 -9.92 12.71 11.12
CA HIS A 62 -9.01 12.29 10.06
C HIS A 62 -9.54 10.99 9.44
N VAL A 63 -9.90 11.05 8.16
CA VAL A 63 -10.53 9.93 7.44
C VAL A 63 -9.62 9.34 6.37
N HIS A 64 -9.81 8.03 6.15
CA HIS A 64 -9.05 7.23 5.19
C HIS A 64 -10.00 6.39 4.34
N THR A 65 -9.54 5.95 3.17
CA THR A 65 -10.26 5.10 2.21
C THR A 65 -11.49 5.76 1.56
N PRO A 66 -11.75 5.57 0.25
CA PRO A 66 -12.68 6.44 -0.49
C PRO A 66 -14.09 6.50 0.06
N VAL A 67 -14.76 5.35 0.26
CA VAL A 67 -16.17 5.32 0.70
C VAL A 67 -16.31 5.80 2.15
N ALA A 68 -15.49 5.24 3.06
CA ALA A 68 -15.52 5.63 4.46
C ALA A 68 -15.11 7.09 4.67
N ALA A 69 -14.15 7.60 3.86
CA ALA A 69 -13.76 8.99 3.91
C ALA A 69 -14.87 9.93 3.45
N LEU A 70 -15.63 9.59 2.42
CA LEU A 70 -16.74 10.41 1.97
C LEU A 70 -17.82 10.53 3.05
N ILE A 71 -18.21 9.39 3.64
CA ILE A 71 -19.22 9.35 4.71
C ILE A 71 -18.72 10.07 5.97
N GLY A 72 -17.47 9.84 6.35
CA GLY A 72 -16.85 10.45 7.54
C GLY A 72 -16.70 11.97 7.42
N ARG A 73 -16.29 12.49 6.25
CA ARG A 73 -16.21 13.93 5.96
C ARG A 73 -17.59 14.59 6.09
N LEU A 74 -18.61 13.96 5.49
CA LEU A 74 -19.99 14.46 5.58
C LEU A 74 -20.50 14.44 7.02
N ALA A 75 -20.30 13.35 7.76
CA ALA A 75 -20.69 13.23 9.17
C ALA A 75 -20.01 14.30 10.04
N ALA A 76 -18.71 14.50 9.86
CA ALA A 76 -17.93 15.50 10.57
C ALA A 76 -18.43 16.93 10.29
N LYS A 77 -18.76 17.22 9.02
CA LYS A 77 -19.32 18.51 8.62
C LYS A 77 -20.69 18.78 9.23
N ILE A 78 -21.58 17.77 9.25
CA ILE A 78 -22.93 17.88 9.87
C ILE A 78 -22.84 18.19 11.36
N VAL A 79 -21.84 17.62 12.04
CA VAL A 79 -21.64 17.85 13.49
C VAL A 79 -20.93 19.17 13.78
N GLY A 80 -20.27 19.75 12.79
CA GLY A 80 -19.47 20.98 12.95
C GLY A 80 -18.08 20.72 13.53
N VAL A 81 -17.45 19.57 13.21
CA VAL A 81 -16.06 19.31 13.61
C VAL A 81 -15.15 20.40 13.05
N PRO A 82 -14.32 21.04 13.89
CA PRO A 82 -13.55 22.22 13.50
C PRO A 82 -12.52 21.98 12.40
N PHE A 83 -11.91 20.77 12.33
CA PHE A 83 -10.87 20.46 11.34
C PHE A 83 -11.02 19.06 10.79
N ILE A 84 -11.20 18.95 9.46
CA ILE A 84 -11.48 17.69 8.78
C ILE A 84 -10.35 17.38 7.79
N ILE A 85 -9.67 16.25 8.01
CA ILE A 85 -8.52 15.80 7.22
C ILE A 85 -8.92 14.54 6.43
N TYR A 86 -8.55 14.48 5.18
CA TYR A 86 -8.63 13.28 4.36
C TYR A 86 -7.24 12.83 3.91
N THR A 87 -6.88 11.57 4.10
CA THR A 87 -5.70 10.95 3.48
C THR A 87 -6.13 10.02 2.35
N ALA A 88 -5.74 10.38 1.12
CA ALA A 88 -5.87 9.53 -0.05
C ALA A 88 -4.69 8.55 -0.12
N HIS A 89 -4.98 7.25 -0.01
CA HIS A 89 -4.02 6.16 -0.21
C HIS A 89 -3.96 5.70 -1.68
N GLY A 90 -4.09 6.63 -2.61
CA GLY A 90 -4.32 6.43 -4.03
C GLY A 90 -5.79 6.64 -4.39
N PHE A 91 -6.05 7.45 -5.41
CA PHE A 91 -7.41 7.66 -5.89
C PHE A 91 -7.94 6.42 -6.60
N TYR A 92 -9.25 6.24 -6.56
CA TYR A 92 -9.87 5.09 -7.23
C TYR A 92 -9.81 5.23 -8.77
N PHE A 93 -9.81 6.46 -9.28
CA PHE A 93 -9.68 6.74 -10.71
C PHE A 93 -8.21 6.66 -11.18
N HIS A 94 -7.99 6.13 -12.36
CA HIS A 94 -6.69 5.96 -13.00
C HIS A 94 -6.77 6.19 -14.51
N ASP A 95 -5.61 6.29 -15.18
CA ASP A 95 -5.54 6.72 -16.57
C ASP A 95 -6.13 5.71 -17.56
N GLU A 96 -6.09 4.40 -17.24
CA GLU A 96 -6.69 3.33 -18.07
C GLU A 96 -8.22 3.20 -17.91
N MET A 97 -8.83 4.03 -17.04
CA MET A 97 -10.27 3.98 -16.79
C MET A 97 -11.05 4.68 -17.91
N THR A 98 -12.21 4.13 -18.28
CA THR A 98 -13.11 4.80 -19.24
C THR A 98 -13.49 6.20 -18.73
N PRO A 99 -13.54 7.23 -19.62
CA PRO A 99 -13.71 8.63 -19.22
C PRO A 99 -14.91 8.88 -18.31
N TRP A 100 -16.07 8.29 -18.62
CA TRP A 100 -17.28 8.49 -17.83
C TRP A 100 -17.16 7.95 -16.40
N LYS A 101 -16.51 6.76 -16.23
CA LYS A 101 -16.21 6.21 -14.90
C LYS A 101 -15.21 7.07 -14.14
N LYS A 102 -14.15 7.53 -14.82
CA LYS A 102 -13.17 8.45 -14.22
C LYS A 102 -13.88 9.69 -13.67
N TRP A 103 -14.74 10.33 -14.48
CA TRP A 103 -15.45 11.54 -14.05
C TRP A 103 -16.43 11.30 -12.91
N THR A 104 -17.07 10.15 -12.83
CA THR A 104 -17.93 9.80 -11.68
C THR A 104 -17.15 9.82 -10.37
N TYR A 105 -15.96 9.19 -10.34
CA TYR A 105 -15.11 9.20 -9.15
C TYR A 105 -14.54 10.59 -8.85
N VAL A 106 -14.13 11.32 -9.86
CA VAL A 106 -13.66 12.71 -9.70
C VAL A 106 -14.74 13.61 -9.10
N LEU A 107 -15.98 13.49 -9.55
CA LEU A 107 -17.11 14.25 -8.99
C LEU A 107 -17.38 13.88 -7.52
N LEU A 108 -17.30 12.59 -7.16
CA LEU A 108 -17.43 12.15 -5.77
C LEU A 108 -16.30 12.71 -4.89
N GLU A 109 -15.05 12.72 -5.39
CA GLU A 109 -13.93 13.30 -4.65
C GLU A 109 -14.04 14.82 -4.55
N ARG A 110 -14.47 15.53 -5.60
CA ARG A 110 -14.79 16.97 -5.54
C ARG A 110 -15.86 17.28 -4.50
N PHE A 111 -16.95 16.51 -4.51
CA PHE A 111 -18.02 16.66 -3.52
C PHE A 111 -17.48 16.46 -2.10
N GLY A 112 -16.70 15.39 -1.86
CA GLY A 112 -16.05 15.16 -0.58
C GLY A 112 -15.03 16.26 -0.21
N GLY A 113 -14.35 16.84 -1.19
CA GLY A 113 -13.39 17.94 -1.02
C GLY A 113 -14.02 19.20 -0.41
N LEU A 114 -15.32 19.46 -0.67
CA LEU A 114 -16.06 20.58 -0.09
C LEU A 114 -16.16 20.49 1.45
N PHE A 115 -16.03 19.30 2.01
CA PHE A 115 -16.13 19.03 3.44
C PHE A 115 -14.77 18.82 4.12
N SER A 116 -13.67 19.07 3.40
CA SER A 116 -12.32 18.85 3.92
C SER A 116 -11.55 20.16 4.05
N ASP A 117 -10.77 20.25 5.12
CA ASP A 117 -9.86 21.37 5.36
C ASP A 117 -8.45 21.05 4.86
N LEU A 118 -8.06 19.76 4.86
CA LEU A 118 -6.76 19.29 4.41
C LEU A 118 -6.86 17.94 3.71
N LEU A 119 -6.20 17.83 2.57
CA LEU A 119 -5.99 16.58 1.84
C LEU A 119 -4.52 16.19 1.90
N PHE A 120 -4.24 15.06 2.51
CA PHE A 120 -2.96 14.38 2.37
C PHE A 120 -3.02 13.36 1.23
N SER A 121 -2.04 13.36 0.36
CA SER A 121 -1.82 12.35 -0.66
C SER A 121 -0.51 11.62 -0.41
N GLN A 122 -0.50 10.29 -0.53
CA GLN A 122 0.74 9.54 -0.43
C GLN A 122 1.65 9.72 -1.66
N SER A 123 1.09 10.09 -2.80
CA SER A 123 1.81 10.27 -4.06
C SER A 123 1.81 11.74 -4.47
N HIS A 124 2.95 12.24 -4.96
CA HIS A 124 3.05 13.56 -5.55
C HIS A 124 2.25 13.68 -6.85
N GLU A 125 2.17 12.60 -7.63
CA GLU A 125 1.35 12.57 -8.84
C GLU A 125 -0.14 12.69 -8.50
N ASP A 126 -0.62 11.93 -7.50
CA ASP A 126 -2.00 12.04 -7.05
C ASP A 126 -2.32 13.42 -6.46
N ALA A 127 -1.38 14.03 -5.74
CA ALA A 127 -1.55 15.40 -5.24
C ALA A 127 -1.71 16.41 -6.38
N ARG A 128 -0.84 16.31 -7.41
CA ARG A 128 -0.95 17.16 -8.61
C ARG A 128 -2.27 16.92 -9.37
N GLU A 129 -2.67 15.66 -9.51
CA GLU A 129 -3.94 15.30 -10.13
C GLU A 129 -5.14 15.85 -9.33
N ALA A 130 -5.11 15.78 -7.99
CA ALA A 130 -6.15 16.36 -7.15
C ALA A 130 -6.33 17.87 -7.35
N ILE A 131 -5.21 18.58 -7.52
CA ILE A 131 -5.22 20.04 -7.80
C ILE A 131 -5.72 20.30 -9.22
N SER A 132 -5.20 19.61 -10.22
CA SER A 132 -5.56 19.81 -11.63
C SER A 132 -7.05 19.52 -11.91
N LEU A 133 -7.57 18.47 -11.27
CA LEU A 133 -8.97 18.09 -11.32
C LEU A 133 -9.85 18.91 -10.36
N ARG A 134 -9.31 19.93 -9.70
CA ARG A 134 -10.04 20.79 -8.77
C ARG A 134 -10.82 20.00 -7.69
N ILE A 135 -10.23 18.91 -7.19
CA ILE A 135 -10.77 18.17 -6.04
C ILE A 135 -10.67 19.04 -4.79
N MET A 136 -9.51 19.67 -4.58
CA MET A 136 -9.30 20.68 -3.57
C MET A 136 -8.31 21.76 -4.06
N PRO A 137 -8.33 22.98 -3.50
CA PRO A 137 -7.37 24.03 -3.86
C PRO A 137 -5.95 23.65 -3.40
N SER A 138 -4.94 24.14 -4.10
CA SER A 138 -3.53 23.76 -3.92
C SER A 138 -2.99 23.99 -2.50
N ASN A 139 -3.46 25.04 -1.81
CA ASN A 139 -3.07 25.36 -0.42
C ASN A 139 -3.60 24.35 0.62
N LYS A 140 -4.60 23.53 0.23
CA LYS A 140 -5.19 22.46 1.07
C LYS A 140 -4.72 21.05 0.70
N VAL A 141 -3.86 20.90 -0.29
CA VAL A 141 -3.35 19.59 -0.74
C VAL A 141 -1.87 19.47 -0.41
N VAL A 142 -1.48 18.40 0.27
CA VAL A 142 -0.09 18.13 0.64
C VAL A 142 0.27 16.70 0.26
N ALA A 143 1.32 16.53 -0.54
CA ALA A 143 1.93 15.22 -0.75
C ALA A 143 2.81 14.88 0.45
N ILE A 144 2.49 13.78 1.13
CA ILE A 144 3.20 13.37 2.34
C ILE A 144 4.13 12.17 2.11
N GLY A 145 3.99 11.44 1.01
CA GLY A 145 4.65 10.16 0.83
C GLY A 145 4.02 9.04 1.65
N ASN A 146 4.73 7.92 1.71
CA ASN A 146 4.43 6.82 2.60
C ASN A 146 5.71 6.44 3.36
N GLY A 147 5.58 5.90 4.56
CA GLY A 147 6.72 5.62 5.42
C GLY A 147 6.73 4.21 5.97
N VAL A 148 7.94 3.72 6.23
CA VAL A 148 8.21 2.43 6.86
C VAL A 148 9.17 2.63 8.03
N ASN A 149 8.92 1.91 9.12
CA ASN A 149 9.81 1.94 10.28
C ASN A 149 11.14 1.25 9.95
N GLN A 150 12.20 2.04 9.80
CA GLN A 150 13.52 1.54 9.43
C GLN A 150 14.07 0.48 10.40
N SER A 151 13.74 0.54 11.70
CA SER A 151 14.24 -0.42 12.68
C SER A 151 13.71 -1.84 12.46
N GLN A 152 12.58 -1.99 11.76
CA GLN A 152 11.98 -3.30 11.44
C GLN A 152 12.60 -3.93 10.18
N PHE A 153 13.30 -3.13 9.36
CA PHE A 153 13.86 -3.55 8.06
C PHE A 153 15.36 -3.22 8.00
N GLY A 154 16.14 -4.02 8.72
CA GLY A 154 17.58 -3.78 8.96
C GLY A 154 18.53 -4.00 7.77
N GLY A 155 18.01 -4.30 6.58
CA GLY A 155 18.78 -4.66 5.39
C GLY A 155 19.09 -6.16 5.31
N GLN A 156 19.93 -6.52 4.34
CA GLN A 156 20.32 -7.91 4.12
C GLN A 156 21.15 -8.44 5.31
N ASN A 157 20.69 -9.56 5.86
CA ASN A 157 21.35 -10.27 6.93
C ASN A 157 21.40 -11.76 6.59
N ILE A 158 22.57 -12.29 6.35
CA ILE A 158 22.77 -13.68 5.91
C ILE A 158 22.20 -14.70 6.90
N LYS A 159 22.30 -14.47 8.20
CA LYS A 159 21.74 -15.38 9.21
C LYS A 159 20.21 -15.38 9.18
N LEU A 160 19.61 -14.19 9.02
CA LEU A 160 18.16 -14.06 8.87
C LEU A 160 17.69 -14.73 7.59
N GLN A 161 18.40 -14.52 6.49
CA GLN A 161 18.10 -15.14 5.17
C GLN A 161 18.14 -16.66 5.26
N ILE A 162 19.20 -17.25 5.80
CA ILE A 162 19.34 -18.70 5.95
C ILE A 162 18.21 -19.25 6.82
N GLY A 163 17.92 -18.61 7.96
CA GLY A 163 16.83 -19.00 8.86
C GLY A 163 15.46 -18.97 8.17
N ALA A 164 15.16 -17.88 7.44
CA ALA A 164 13.92 -17.71 6.72
C ALA A 164 13.76 -18.76 5.60
N ARG A 165 14.80 -18.97 4.78
CA ARG A 165 14.80 -19.98 3.72
C ARG A 165 14.59 -21.39 4.25
N ARG A 166 15.29 -21.74 5.32
CA ARG A 166 15.13 -23.05 5.98
C ARG A 166 13.71 -23.28 6.48
N ALA A 167 13.11 -22.26 7.13
CA ALA A 167 11.73 -22.33 7.61
C ALA A 167 10.70 -22.46 6.48
N LEU A 168 11.04 -21.98 5.28
CA LEU A 168 10.20 -22.05 4.07
C LEU A 168 10.50 -23.27 3.17
N GLY A 169 11.46 -24.12 3.55
CA GLY A 169 11.89 -25.26 2.71
C GLY A 169 12.61 -24.84 1.42
N ILE A 170 13.21 -23.65 1.40
CA ILE A 170 13.97 -23.09 0.27
C ILE A 170 15.46 -23.38 0.47
N PRO A 171 16.20 -23.94 -0.50
CA PRO A 171 17.64 -24.11 -0.41
C PRO A 171 18.38 -22.77 -0.25
N GLU A 172 19.49 -22.77 0.51
CA GLU A 172 20.18 -21.54 0.90
C GLU A 172 20.81 -20.78 -0.28
N SER A 173 21.26 -21.47 -1.31
CA SER A 173 22.05 -20.92 -2.43
C SER A 173 21.24 -20.56 -3.68
N VAL A 174 19.93 -20.77 -3.68
CA VAL A 174 19.10 -20.53 -4.88
C VAL A 174 18.58 -19.10 -4.95
N PRO A 175 18.40 -18.54 -6.15
CA PRO A 175 17.69 -17.26 -6.29
C PRO A 175 16.21 -17.42 -5.93
N VAL A 176 15.66 -16.39 -5.27
CA VAL A 176 14.24 -16.35 -4.87
C VAL A 176 13.61 -15.06 -5.38
N ILE A 177 12.61 -15.18 -6.22
CA ILE A 177 11.76 -14.05 -6.65
C ILE A 177 10.51 -14.06 -5.79
N GLY A 178 10.22 -12.94 -5.10
CA GLY A 178 9.08 -12.89 -4.20
C GLY A 178 8.12 -11.75 -4.46
N ILE A 179 6.85 -11.98 -4.08
CA ILE A 179 5.78 -10.99 -4.06
C ILE A 179 5.13 -10.95 -2.68
N VAL A 180 4.87 -9.74 -2.16
CA VAL A 180 4.16 -9.52 -0.89
C VAL A 180 2.97 -8.62 -1.15
N ALA A 181 1.78 -9.22 -1.24
CA ALA A 181 0.53 -8.50 -1.49
C ALA A 181 -0.69 -9.38 -1.19
N ARG A 182 -1.90 -8.80 -1.15
CA ARG A 182 -3.14 -9.60 -1.17
C ARG A 182 -3.20 -10.42 -2.45
N LEU A 183 -3.62 -11.68 -2.33
CA LEU A 183 -3.71 -12.60 -3.47
C LEU A 183 -4.94 -12.27 -4.35
N VAL A 184 -4.87 -11.16 -5.06
CA VAL A 184 -5.92 -10.66 -5.95
C VAL A 184 -5.35 -10.25 -7.31
N GLN A 185 -6.21 -10.21 -8.32
CA GLN A 185 -5.81 -9.88 -9.69
C GLN A 185 -5.18 -8.48 -9.79
N GLU A 186 -5.71 -7.49 -9.08
CA GLU A 186 -5.18 -6.12 -9.08
C GLU A 186 -3.72 -6.00 -8.63
N LYS A 187 -3.21 -6.99 -7.89
CA LYS A 187 -1.81 -7.05 -7.45
C LYS A 187 -0.89 -7.77 -8.45
N GLY A 188 -1.41 -8.19 -9.60
CA GLY A 188 -0.65 -8.78 -10.69
C GLY A 188 -0.18 -10.21 -10.42
N TYR A 189 -0.83 -10.95 -9.52
CA TYR A 189 -0.47 -12.34 -9.24
C TYR A 189 -0.59 -13.25 -10.46
N LYS A 190 -1.52 -12.96 -11.37
CA LYS A 190 -1.61 -13.68 -12.64
C LYS A 190 -0.32 -13.54 -13.43
N GLU A 191 0.14 -12.29 -13.62
CA GLU A 191 1.37 -11.97 -14.34
C GLU A 191 2.61 -12.54 -13.64
N PHE A 192 2.64 -12.49 -12.30
CA PHE A 192 3.70 -13.11 -11.51
C PHE A 192 3.82 -14.61 -11.76
N PHE A 193 2.71 -15.36 -11.71
CA PHE A 193 2.72 -16.80 -11.96
C PHE A 193 3.03 -17.14 -13.42
N GLU A 194 2.50 -16.39 -14.37
CA GLU A 194 2.82 -16.58 -15.80
C GLU A 194 4.31 -16.30 -16.08
N ALA A 195 4.87 -15.23 -15.53
CA ALA A 195 6.28 -14.93 -15.62
C ALA A 195 7.15 -16.01 -14.97
N ALA A 196 6.74 -16.53 -13.82
CA ALA A 196 7.43 -17.64 -13.15
C ALA A 196 7.53 -18.89 -14.05
N LEU A 197 6.48 -19.20 -14.78
CA LEU A 197 6.50 -20.32 -15.75
C LEU A 197 7.45 -20.07 -16.92
N LEU A 198 7.56 -18.83 -17.39
CA LEU A 198 8.50 -18.47 -18.45
C LEU A 198 9.95 -18.57 -17.96
N ILE A 199 10.24 -17.98 -16.79
CA ILE A 199 11.57 -17.94 -16.18
C ILE A 199 12.06 -19.35 -15.85
N SER A 200 11.21 -20.24 -15.35
CA SER A 200 11.57 -21.59 -14.92
C SER A 200 12.17 -22.47 -16.01
N ARG A 201 11.97 -22.11 -17.29
CA ARG A 201 12.55 -22.81 -18.44
C ARG A 201 14.05 -22.53 -18.60
N SER A 202 14.47 -21.30 -18.34
CA SER A 202 15.87 -20.86 -18.49
C SER A 202 16.63 -20.89 -17.16
N PHE A 203 15.92 -20.79 -16.03
CA PHE A 203 16.47 -20.79 -14.69
C PHE A 203 15.81 -21.90 -13.83
N PRO A 204 16.21 -23.17 -14.00
CA PRO A 204 15.53 -24.31 -13.36
C PRO A 204 15.66 -24.32 -11.83
N ASN A 205 16.63 -23.60 -11.27
CA ASN A 205 16.89 -23.56 -9.81
C ASN A 205 16.23 -22.36 -9.10
N VAL A 206 15.47 -21.50 -9.82
CA VAL A 206 14.81 -20.34 -9.21
C VAL A 206 13.58 -20.78 -8.43
N TYR A 207 13.44 -20.24 -7.22
CA TYR A 207 12.26 -20.38 -6.38
C TYR A 207 11.38 -19.12 -6.48
N PHE A 208 10.08 -19.31 -6.27
CA PHE A 208 9.09 -18.23 -6.29
C PHE A 208 8.35 -18.23 -4.96
N LEU A 209 8.36 -17.08 -4.26
CA LEU A 209 7.75 -16.91 -2.95
C LEU A 209 6.56 -15.96 -3.03
N ALA A 210 5.37 -16.50 -2.78
CA ALA A 210 4.13 -15.73 -2.73
C ALA A 210 3.69 -15.53 -1.27
N VAL A 211 3.70 -14.27 -0.80
CA VAL A 211 3.33 -13.90 0.57
C VAL A 211 2.05 -13.09 0.54
N GLY A 212 1.02 -13.59 1.17
CA GLY A 212 -0.29 -12.97 1.26
C GLY A 212 -1.42 -13.98 1.10
N GLU A 213 -2.60 -13.55 1.44
CA GLU A 213 -3.81 -14.35 1.29
C GLU A 213 -4.92 -13.54 0.63
N ARG A 214 -5.97 -14.21 0.22
CA ARG A 214 -7.19 -13.61 -0.27
C ARG A 214 -8.15 -13.36 0.89
N LEU A 215 -8.81 -12.22 0.88
CA LEU A 215 -9.94 -11.98 1.77
C LEU A 215 -11.21 -12.62 1.21
N ALA A 216 -12.15 -12.99 2.07
CA ALA A 216 -13.42 -13.58 1.64
C ALA A 216 -14.25 -12.69 0.68
N SER A 217 -13.98 -11.38 0.69
CA SER A 217 -14.62 -10.39 -0.19
C SER A 217 -13.95 -10.21 -1.55
N ASP A 218 -12.83 -10.88 -1.82
CA ASP A 218 -12.04 -10.67 -3.04
C ASP A 218 -12.49 -11.63 -4.16
N HIS A 219 -12.63 -11.11 -5.39
CA HIS A 219 -12.93 -11.90 -6.58
C HIS A 219 -11.64 -12.30 -7.31
N SER A 220 -11.52 -13.55 -7.83
CA SER A 220 -10.20 -14.05 -8.20
C SER A 220 -10.09 -15.08 -9.31
N GLY A 221 -11.10 -15.36 -10.10
CA GLY A 221 -11.10 -16.49 -11.05
C GLY A 221 -9.85 -16.64 -11.94
N SER A 222 -9.27 -15.54 -12.44
CA SER A 222 -8.08 -15.58 -13.32
C SER A 222 -6.78 -15.90 -12.56
N VAL A 223 -6.66 -15.49 -11.30
CA VAL A 223 -5.50 -15.76 -10.44
C VAL A 223 -5.44 -17.23 -10.07
N GLU A 224 -6.58 -17.86 -9.78
CA GLU A 224 -6.66 -19.28 -9.40
C GLU A 224 -6.19 -20.19 -10.52
N LEU A 225 -6.58 -19.91 -11.76
CA LEU A 225 -6.13 -20.68 -12.92
C LEU A 225 -4.62 -20.57 -13.14
N ALA A 226 -4.06 -19.36 -13.04
CA ALA A 226 -2.62 -19.14 -13.17
C ALA A 226 -1.84 -19.81 -12.02
N LEU A 227 -2.33 -19.73 -10.81
CA LEU A 227 -1.76 -20.39 -9.63
C LEU A 227 -1.78 -21.92 -9.76
N ALA A 228 -2.90 -22.51 -10.16
CA ALA A 228 -3.01 -23.95 -10.33
C ALA A 228 -2.02 -24.47 -11.39
N LYS A 229 -1.86 -23.74 -12.50
CA LYS A 229 -0.86 -24.06 -13.53
C LYS A 229 0.57 -23.93 -12.99
N ALA A 230 0.85 -22.87 -12.23
CA ALA A 230 2.16 -22.65 -11.63
C ALA A 230 2.50 -23.77 -10.62
N ARG A 231 1.58 -24.15 -9.74
CA ARG A 231 1.75 -25.29 -8.81
C ARG A 231 2.12 -26.59 -9.54
N LYS A 232 1.42 -26.90 -10.64
CA LYS A 232 1.67 -28.12 -11.41
C LYS A 232 3.07 -28.16 -12.03
N VAL A 233 3.58 -27.02 -12.51
CA VAL A 233 4.86 -26.96 -13.24
C VAL A 233 6.04 -26.71 -12.30
N LEU A 234 5.88 -25.84 -11.32
CA LEU A 234 6.97 -25.44 -10.43
C LEU A 234 7.15 -26.39 -9.23
N GLY A 235 6.08 -27.08 -8.82
CA GLY A 235 6.12 -27.98 -7.65
C GLY A 235 6.64 -27.28 -6.40
N ALA A 236 7.63 -27.87 -5.75
CA ALA A 236 8.25 -27.34 -4.54
C ALA A 236 8.96 -25.97 -4.72
N ARG A 237 9.22 -25.54 -5.96
CA ARG A 237 9.81 -24.23 -6.24
C ARG A 237 8.82 -23.05 -6.14
N LEU A 238 7.52 -23.32 -6.02
CA LEU A 238 6.52 -22.33 -5.69
C LEU A 238 6.14 -22.45 -4.22
N VAL A 239 6.57 -21.50 -3.42
CA VAL A 239 6.30 -21.45 -1.98
C VAL A 239 5.22 -20.41 -1.71
N GLU A 240 4.10 -20.86 -1.16
CA GLU A 240 2.96 -20.03 -0.77
C GLU A 240 2.99 -19.88 0.75
N ALA A 241 3.43 -18.73 1.25
CA ALA A 241 3.60 -18.50 2.67
C ALA A 241 2.32 -18.03 3.40
N GLY A 242 1.23 -17.78 2.65
CA GLY A 242 -0.01 -17.27 3.23
C GLY A 242 0.14 -15.88 3.85
N LEU A 243 -0.79 -15.53 4.75
CA LEU A 243 -0.73 -14.26 5.49
C LEU A 243 0.37 -14.31 6.56
N ARG A 244 1.29 -13.38 6.48
CA ARG A 244 2.43 -13.27 7.41
C ARG A 244 2.41 -11.92 8.15
N LYS A 245 2.92 -11.91 9.38
CA LYS A 245 3.18 -10.68 10.14
C LYS A 245 4.67 -10.30 10.13
N ASP A 246 5.53 -11.26 9.95
CA ASP A 246 7.00 -11.17 9.92
C ASP A 246 7.52 -10.85 8.50
N ILE A 247 7.06 -9.73 7.94
CA ILE A 247 7.35 -9.34 6.54
C ILE A 247 8.85 -9.17 6.30
N SER A 248 9.60 -8.60 7.24
CA SER A 248 11.07 -8.48 7.13
C SER A 248 11.76 -9.84 6.97
N THR A 249 11.28 -10.87 7.68
CA THR A 249 11.76 -12.25 7.54
C THR A 249 11.44 -12.81 6.15
N MET A 250 10.23 -12.57 5.65
CA MET A 250 9.85 -13.02 4.29
C MET A 250 10.68 -12.33 3.21
N LEU A 251 10.89 -11.02 3.33
CA LEU A 251 11.72 -10.25 2.40
C LEU A 251 13.19 -10.69 2.45
N SER A 252 13.72 -11.04 3.63
CA SER A 252 15.11 -11.52 3.75
C SER A 252 15.37 -12.82 2.98
N ALA A 253 14.34 -13.68 2.79
CA ALA A 253 14.46 -14.90 2.00
C ALA A 253 14.61 -14.63 0.49
N MET A 254 14.22 -13.43 0.02
CA MET A 254 14.17 -13.09 -1.40
C MET A 254 15.53 -12.61 -1.93
N THR A 255 15.70 -12.70 -3.26
CA THR A 255 16.79 -12.12 -4.04
C THR A 255 16.30 -10.93 -4.84
N ILE A 256 15.06 -11.02 -5.35
CA ILE A 256 14.39 -9.98 -6.16
C ILE A 256 12.98 -9.85 -5.63
N PHE A 257 12.54 -8.61 -5.40
CA PHE A 257 11.15 -8.31 -5.07
C PHE A 257 10.37 -7.95 -6.34
N CYS A 258 9.15 -8.46 -6.46
CA CYS A 258 8.29 -8.25 -7.62
C CYS A 258 6.91 -7.76 -7.19
N LEU A 259 6.40 -6.68 -7.80
CA LEU A 259 5.04 -6.19 -7.60
C LEU A 259 4.42 -5.69 -8.92
N PRO A 260 3.81 -6.57 -9.73
CA PRO A 260 3.24 -6.21 -11.04
C PRO A 260 1.80 -5.72 -10.92
N SER A 261 1.51 -4.85 -9.97
CA SER A 261 0.18 -4.31 -9.67
C SER A 261 -0.39 -3.49 -10.83
N TYR A 262 -1.72 -3.48 -10.97
CA TYR A 262 -2.41 -2.64 -11.96
C TYR A 262 -2.71 -1.24 -11.42
N ARG A 263 -2.77 -1.09 -10.10
CA ARG A 263 -3.05 0.18 -9.43
C ARG A 263 -2.47 0.17 -8.01
N GLU A 264 -1.80 1.25 -7.66
CA GLU A 264 -1.30 1.53 -6.31
C GLU A 264 -1.42 3.02 -6.00
N GLY A 265 -1.41 3.36 -4.71
CA GLY A 265 -1.16 4.73 -4.26
C GLY A 265 0.35 4.96 -4.09
N MET A 266 0.91 4.36 -3.06
CA MET A 266 2.34 4.25 -2.79
C MET A 266 2.53 2.99 -1.94
N PRO A 267 2.88 1.83 -2.55
CA PRO A 267 2.84 0.54 -1.89
C PRO A 267 3.97 0.36 -0.88
N ARG A 268 3.64 0.29 0.41
CA ARG A 268 4.61 0.07 1.49
C ARG A 268 5.54 -1.13 1.24
N THR A 269 5.05 -2.17 0.59
CA THR A 269 5.84 -3.39 0.34
C THR A 269 7.02 -3.16 -0.59
N ILE A 270 6.95 -2.18 -1.50
CA ILE A 270 8.10 -1.73 -2.29
C ILE A 270 9.12 -1.03 -1.40
N ILE A 271 8.67 -0.11 -0.55
CA ILE A 271 9.55 0.59 0.39
C ILE A 271 10.22 -0.42 1.34
N GLU A 272 9.47 -1.37 1.88
CA GLU A 272 9.95 -2.45 2.74
C GLU A 272 11.01 -3.30 2.03
N ALA A 273 10.77 -3.67 0.76
CA ALA A 273 11.74 -4.41 -0.05
C ALA A 273 13.01 -3.59 -0.32
N MET A 274 12.87 -2.30 -0.65
CA MET A 274 14.02 -1.40 -0.83
C MET A 274 14.81 -1.23 0.49
N MET A 275 14.15 -1.11 1.65
CA MET A 275 14.81 -1.09 2.96
C MET A 275 15.60 -2.38 3.23
N MET A 276 15.14 -3.51 2.70
CA MET A 276 15.83 -4.82 2.78
C MET A 276 16.87 -5.03 1.67
N GLU A 277 17.28 -3.99 0.95
CA GLU A 277 18.26 -4.05 -0.15
C GLU A 277 17.84 -4.98 -1.30
N LEU A 278 16.55 -5.14 -1.54
CA LEU A 278 16.07 -5.93 -2.67
C LEU A 278 15.90 -5.02 -3.90
N PRO A 279 16.42 -5.42 -5.07
CA PRO A 279 16.03 -4.78 -6.33
C PRO A 279 14.56 -5.05 -6.58
N VAL A 280 13.87 -4.06 -7.13
CA VAL A 280 12.42 -4.11 -7.34
C VAL A 280 12.12 -4.23 -8.82
N VAL A 281 11.30 -5.22 -9.21
CA VAL A 281 10.67 -5.25 -10.53
C VAL A 281 9.17 -4.99 -10.35
N ALA A 282 8.68 -3.90 -10.90
CA ALA A 282 7.30 -3.48 -10.68
C ALA A 282 6.71 -2.81 -11.93
N THR A 283 5.41 -2.56 -11.93
CA THR A 283 4.73 -1.90 -13.04
C THR A 283 4.94 -0.39 -13.03
N ASN A 284 5.04 0.20 -14.23
CA ASN A 284 5.18 1.65 -14.42
C ASN A 284 3.82 2.36 -14.26
N ILE A 285 3.36 2.44 -13.02
CA ILE A 285 2.09 3.10 -12.66
C ILE A 285 2.31 4.18 -11.62
N ARG A 286 1.31 5.04 -11.41
CA ARG A 286 1.32 6.07 -10.35
C ARG A 286 1.66 5.45 -9.00
N GLY A 287 2.37 6.20 -8.17
CA GLY A 287 2.89 5.73 -6.89
C GLY A 287 4.16 4.91 -7.04
N ILE A 288 4.13 3.80 -7.81
CA ILE A 288 5.30 2.93 -7.99
C ILE A 288 6.46 3.67 -8.66
N ARG A 289 6.22 4.44 -9.73
CA ARG A 289 7.28 5.20 -10.43
C ARG A 289 7.85 6.37 -9.62
N GLU A 290 7.21 6.72 -8.52
CA GLU A 290 7.79 7.66 -7.54
C GLU A 290 8.76 6.95 -6.59
N GLU A 291 8.52 5.69 -6.28
CA GLU A 291 9.36 4.87 -5.40
C GLU A 291 10.57 4.30 -6.15
N VAL A 292 10.31 3.66 -7.29
CA VAL A 292 11.32 2.95 -8.10
C VAL A 292 11.86 3.86 -9.19
N VAL A 293 13.16 4.07 -9.19
CA VAL A 293 13.87 4.74 -10.29
C VAL A 293 14.31 3.67 -11.28
N ASP A 294 13.68 3.69 -12.47
CA ASP A 294 13.93 2.70 -13.51
C ASP A 294 15.40 2.63 -13.92
N GLY A 295 15.93 1.42 -14.02
CA GLY A 295 17.33 1.15 -14.33
C GLY A 295 18.32 1.41 -13.19
N LYS A 296 17.89 2.07 -12.07
CA LYS A 296 18.76 2.42 -10.92
C LYS A 296 18.42 1.66 -9.65
N THR A 297 17.18 1.72 -9.18
CA THR A 297 16.75 1.02 -7.95
C THR A 297 15.87 -0.19 -8.25
N GLY A 298 15.59 -0.43 -9.53
CA GLY A 298 14.76 -1.52 -10.01
C GLY A 298 14.46 -1.37 -11.50
N ILE A 299 13.52 -2.17 -11.98
CA ILE A 299 13.07 -2.15 -13.39
C ILE A 299 11.55 -1.96 -13.40
N LEU A 300 11.08 -1.00 -14.21
CA LEU A 300 9.67 -0.75 -14.43
C LEU A 300 9.19 -1.40 -15.73
N VAL A 301 8.07 -2.12 -15.66
CA VAL A 301 7.47 -2.85 -16.78
C VAL A 301 6.05 -2.38 -17.06
N PRO A 302 5.48 -2.61 -18.25
CA PRO A 302 4.06 -2.37 -18.51
C PRO A 302 3.14 -3.20 -17.61
N THR A 303 1.94 -2.71 -17.35
CA THR A 303 0.88 -3.48 -16.68
C THR A 303 0.40 -4.64 -17.54
N ARG A 304 -0.02 -5.74 -16.92
CA ARG A 304 -0.62 -6.91 -17.60
C ARG A 304 0.27 -7.56 -18.67
N ASP A 305 1.58 -7.41 -18.55
CA ASP A 305 2.56 -7.98 -19.47
C ASP A 305 3.51 -8.95 -18.73
N SER A 306 3.10 -10.22 -18.67
CA SER A 306 3.90 -11.29 -18.05
C SER A 306 5.20 -11.56 -18.80
N THR A 307 5.27 -11.25 -20.10
CA THR A 307 6.48 -11.44 -20.92
C THR A 307 7.52 -10.35 -20.60
N ALA A 308 7.13 -9.10 -20.56
CA ALA A 308 8.00 -8.00 -20.12
C ALA A 308 8.48 -8.21 -18.68
N LEU A 309 7.58 -8.66 -17.79
CA LEU A 309 7.93 -9.00 -16.41
C LEU A 309 8.98 -10.12 -16.34
N ALA A 310 8.76 -11.23 -17.08
CA ALA A 310 9.72 -12.33 -17.15
C ALA A 310 11.08 -11.89 -17.69
N LYS A 311 11.11 -11.04 -18.72
CA LYS A 311 12.34 -10.50 -19.30
C LYS A 311 13.11 -9.66 -18.29
N ALA A 312 12.44 -8.76 -17.56
CA ALA A 312 13.06 -7.91 -16.54
C ALA A 312 13.66 -8.74 -15.38
N LEU A 313 12.89 -9.72 -14.88
CA LEU A 313 13.33 -10.64 -13.82
C LEU A 313 14.52 -11.50 -14.29
N SER A 314 14.47 -12.04 -15.51
CA SER A 314 15.56 -12.82 -16.10
C SER A 314 16.85 -12.00 -16.28
N ALA A 315 16.73 -10.73 -16.64
CA ALA A 315 17.89 -9.82 -16.76
C ALA A 315 18.61 -9.66 -15.42
N LEU A 316 17.85 -9.50 -14.31
CA LEU A 316 18.43 -9.42 -12.97
C LEU A 316 19.02 -10.75 -12.50
N LEU A 317 18.37 -11.88 -12.80
CA LEU A 317 18.92 -13.21 -12.49
C LEU A 317 20.26 -13.47 -13.18
N SER A 318 20.43 -12.95 -14.40
CA SER A 318 21.64 -13.12 -15.21
C SER A 318 22.80 -12.20 -14.81
N ASP A 319 22.53 -11.16 -14.01
CA ASP A 319 23.53 -10.17 -13.60
C ASP A 319 23.44 -9.91 -12.07
N PRO A 320 24.03 -10.78 -11.24
CA PRO A 320 24.02 -10.63 -9.79
C PRO A 320 24.69 -9.34 -9.28
N VAL A 321 25.67 -8.81 -10.00
CA VAL A 321 26.36 -7.56 -9.63
C VAL A 321 25.40 -6.39 -9.75
N ARG A 322 24.75 -6.26 -10.89
CA ARG A 322 23.73 -5.23 -11.12
C ARG A 322 22.56 -5.37 -10.14
N THR A 323 22.13 -6.59 -9.87
CA THR A 323 21.06 -6.91 -8.92
C THR A 323 21.38 -6.40 -7.52
N SER A 324 22.60 -6.66 -7.03
CA SER A 324 23.08 -6.15 -5.74
C SER A 324 23.19 -4.63 -5.72
N GLN A 325 23.73 -4.01 -6.78
CA GLN A 325 23.84 -2.55 -6.88
C GLN A 325 22.46 -1.87 -6.84
N MET A 326 21.48 -2.38 -7.58
CA MET A 326 20.11 -1.86 -7.56
C MET A 326 19.47 -1.96 -6.18
N GLY A 327 19.69 -3.06 -5.47
CA GLY A 327 19.22 -3.22 -4.09
C GLY A 327 19.80 -2.18 -3.14
N SER A 328 21.14 -1.98 -3.19
CA SER A 328 21.83 -0.99 -2.35
C SER A 328 21.37 0.45 -2.65
N GLU A 329 21.25 0.82 -3.93
CA GLU A 329 20.71 2.12 -4.34
C GLU A 329 19.24 2.30 -3.88
N GLY A 330 18.46 1.22 -3.95
CA GLY A 330 17.09 1.19 -3.42
C GLY A 330 17.04 1.51 -1.93
N ARG A 331 17.90 0.87 -1.12
CA ARG A 331 17.98 1.12 0.32
C ARG A 331 18.38 2.56 0.64
N ILE A 332 19.41 3.10 -0.02
CA ILE A 332 19.84 4.49 0.18
C ILE A 332 18.67 5.45 -0.08
N ARG A 333 17.93 5.22 -1.18
CA ARG A 333 16.76 6.02 -1.52
C ARG A 333 15.65 5.89 -0.48
N ALA A 334 15.33 4.66 -0.06
CA ALA A 334 14.26 4.38 0.89
C ALA A 334 14.54 5.03 2.26
N GLN A 335 15.74 4.90 2.77
CA GLN A 335 16.17 5.52 4.02
C GLN A 335 16.07 7.05 3.99
N LYS A 336 16.39 7.65 2.84
CA LYS A 336 16.36 9.11 2.68
C LYS A 336 14.95 9.68 2.58
N LEU A 337 14.01 8.95 1.94
CA LEU A 337 12.72 9.52 1.53
C LEU A 337 11.51 8.92 2.25
N TYR A 338 11.63 7.71 2.81
CA TYR A 338 10.48 6.92 3.25
C TYR A 338 10.60 6.45 4.69
N ASP A 339 11.32 7.19 5.53
CA ASP A 339 11.31 6.96 6.98
C ASP A 339 9.96 7.36 7.58
N GLU A 340 9.33 6.45 8.32
CA GLU A 340 8.00 6.68 8.91
C GLU A 340 8.00 7.88 9.86
N SER A 341 9.09 8.10 10.60
CA SER A 341 9.21 9.23 11.53
C SER A 341 9.19 10.57 10.82
N MET A 342 9.85 10.67 9.66
CA MET A 342 9.84 11.87 8.82
C MET A 342 8.45 12.15 8.25
N ILE A 343 7.74 11.12 7.77
CA ILE A 343 6.39 11.24 7.23
C ILE A 343 5.41 11.69 8.31
N VAL A 344 5.49 11.09 9.51
CA VAL A 344 4.64 11.47 10.65
C VAL A 344 4.95 12.90 11.10
N ALA A 345 6.22 13.29 11.19
CA ALA A 345 6.60 14.66 11.54
C ALA A 345 6.08 15.69 10.52
N LEU A 346 6.15 15.36 9.21
CA LEU A 346 5.57 16.19 8.16
C LEU A 346 4.06 16.36 8.33
N GLN A 347 3.33 15.25 8.58
CA GLN A 347 1.88 15.30 8.81
C GLN A 347 1.53 16.18 10.01
N ILE A 348 2.20 15.99 11.15
CA ILE A 348 1.96 16.77 12.37
C ILE A 348 2.21 18.26 12.11
N ARG A 349 3.33 18.60 11.47
CA ARG A 349 3.67 19.98 11.11
C ARG A 349 2.59 20.60 10.22
N GLU A 350 2.14 19.92 9.18
CA GLU A 350 1.15 20.43 8.24
C GLU A 350 -0.25 20.55 8.86
N ILE A 351 -0.58 19.68 9.83
CA ILE A 351 -1.81 19.79 10.62
C ILE A 351 -1.71 21.03 11.51
N ARG A 352 -0.67 21.16 12.34
CA ARG A 352 -0.48 22.30 13.25
C ARG A 352 -0.52 23.65 12.54
N LYS A 353 0.10 23.74 11.36
CA LYS A 353 0.12 24.95 10.54
C LYS A 353 -1.27 25.42 10.10
N ARG A 354 -2.24 24.51 10.04
CA ARG A 354 -3.59 24.77 9.49
C ARG A 354 -4.71 24.63 10.52
N LEU A 355 -4.38 24.24 11.75
CA LEU A 355 -5.38 24.21 12.81
C LEU A 355 -5.99 25.61 13.03
N PRO A 356 -7.32 25.68 13.24
CA PRO A 356 -7.95 26.93 13.71
C PRO A 356 -7.28 27.43 14.99
N GLU A 357 -7.15 28.75 15.15
CA GLU A 357 -6.55 29.37 16.33
C GLU A 357 -7.22 28.93 17.65
N SER A 358 -8.53 28.63 17.60
CA SER A 358 -9.28 28.09 18.73
C SER A 358 -8.84 26.70 19.22
N LEU A 359 -8.03 25.98 18.45
CA LEU A 359 -7.50 24.64 18.76
C LEU A 359 -5.98 24.62 18.93
N GLY A 360 -5.32 25.76 18.74
CA GLY A 360 -3.85 25.90 18.72
C GLY A 360 -3.24 26.39 20.04
N ALA A 361 -4.02 26.44 21.12
CA ALA A 361 -3.55 26.85 22.45
C ALA A 361 -3.11 25.70 23.32
#